data_084f51211a109fc5466247cd1e1ee054
#
_entry.id   084f51211a109fc5466247cd1e1ee054
#
_cell.length_a   1.000
_cell.length_b   1.000
_cell.length_c   1.000
_cell.angle_alpha   90.00
_cell.angle_beta   90.00
_cell.angle_gamma   90.00
#
_symmetry.space_group_name_H-M   'P 1'
#
loop_
_entity.id
_entity.type
_entity.pdbx_description
1 polymer ?
#
loop_
_entity_poly.entity_id
_entity_poly.type
_entity_poly.pdbx_seq_one_letter_code
_entity_poly.pdbx_strand_id
1 'polypeptide(L)'
;MKPALTLFLLAAAGPALAVPGGPIGQLAPGNYLCEQPGDAGGAVGLRVASEDFEIVNANTYRTAAGRGTYLLTGDVLMMTGGPKYGQTFHRNNNSFLRRSDASGADTTLRCVRRVLNNS
;
A
#
# COMPACT_ATOMS: atom_id res chain seq x y z
N MET A 1 -4.42 -52.74 12.66
CA MET A 1 -4.28 -52.20 12.60
C MET A 1 -4.34 -51.09 12.39
N LYS A 2 -4.23 -50.55 12.22
CA LYS A 2 -4.26 -49.58 12.07
C LYS A 2 -4.14 -48.53 12.02
N PRO A 3 -4.08 -48.34 11.91
CA PRO A 3 -3.88 -47.35 11.80
C PRO A 3 -3.82 -46.28 11.65
N ALA A 4 -3.74 -45.97 11.45
CA ALA A 4 -3.65 -44.93 11.31
C ALA A 4 -3.62 -43.93 11.26
N LEU A 5 -3.51 -43.59 11.10
CA LEU A 5 -3.41 -42.59 11.03
C LEU A 5 -3.44 -41.56 11.04
N THR A 6 -3.50 -41.36 11.00
CA THR A 6 -3.59 -40.32 10.95
C THR A 6 -3.23 -39.33 10.96
N LEU A 7 -3.07 -39.13 10.86
CA LEU A 7 -2.70 -38.01 10.92
C LEU A 7 -2.79 -37.06 10.53
N PHE A 8 -2.97 -36.74 10.24
CA PHE A 8 -3.05 -35.79 9.94
C PHE A 8 -3.27 -34.85 10.12
N LEU A 9 -3.42 -34.82 10.25
CA LEU A 9 -3.69 -33.93 10.45
C LEU A 9 -3.30 -33.06 10.65
N LEU A 10 -3.13 -32.91 10.75
CA LEU A 10 -2.76 -32.05 10.98
C LEU A 10 -2.52 -31.11 10.58
N ALA A 11 -2.41 -30.96 10.41
CA ALA A 11 -1.96 -30.14 10.07
C ALA A 11 -2.40 -29.08 9.79
N ALA A 12 -2.57 -28.96 9.60
CA ALA A 12 -2.90 -28.07 9.17
C ALA A 12 -3.04 -26.90 9.61
N ALA A 13 -3.28 -26.62 9.97
CA ALA A 13 -3.48 -25.70 10.49
C ALA A 13 -2.66 -24.64 10.43
N GLY A 14 -2.27 -24.03 11.04
CA GLY A 14 -1.43 -23.03 11.16
C GLY A 14 -1.33 -22.11 10.10
N PRO A 15 -1.12 -22.56 9.08
CA PRO A 15 -0.79 -21.72 8.06
C PRO A 15 -1.75 -20.71 7.71
N ALA A 16 -2.84 -20.80 8.10
CA ALA A 16 -3.81 -19.82 7.76
C ALA A 16 -3.36 -18.42 8.01
N LEU A 17 -2.31 -18.24 8.73
CA LEU A 17 -1.85 -16.91 9.03
C LEU A 17 -1.13 -16.24 7.90
N ALA A 18 -0.72 -16.98 6.92
CA ALA A 18 0.03 -16.38 5.84
C ALA A 18 -0.86 -15.53 4.96
N VAL A 19 -0.44 -14.32 4.71
CA VAL A 19 -1.12 -13.40 3.84
C VAL A 19 -0.21 -13.12 2.65
N PRO A 20 -0.73 -13.22 1.42
CA PRO A 20 0.11 -12.89 0.28
C PRO A 20 0.70 -11.50 0.44
N GLY A 21 1.98 -11.38 0.15
CA GLY A 21 2.65 -10.10 0.27
C GLY A 21 3.30 -9.85 1.60
N GLY A 22 3.07 -10.70 2.61
CA GLY A 22 3.72 -10.56 3.90
C GLY A 22 2.78 -10.16 5.01
N PRO A 23 3.32 -9.74 6.15
CA PRO A 23 2.48 -9.38 7.30
C PRO A 23 1.67 -8.12 7.05
N ILE A 24 0.54 -8.05 7.68
CA ILE A 24 -0.31 -6.89 7.63
C ILE A 24 0.33 -5.78 8.43
N GLY A 25 0.39 -4.59 7.87
CA GLY A 25 1.00 -3.46 8.51
C GLY A 25 0.18 -2.20 8.38
N GLN A 26 0.78 -1.09 8.78
CA GLN A 26 0.16 0.22 8.73
C GLN A 26 1.07 1.17 7.98
N LEU A 27 0.44 2.02 7.17
CA LEU A 27 1.17 3.06 6.50
C LEU A 27 1.29 4.26 7.44
N ALA A 28 2.40 4.96 7.39
CA ALA A 28 2.59 6.12 8.25
C ALA A 28 1.52 7.17 7.95
N PRO A 29 0.89 7.75 8.97
CA PRO A 29 -0.13 8.77 8.74
C PRO A 29 0.47 10.03 8.13
N GLY A 30 -0.33 10.77 7.42
CA GLY A 30 0.08 12.03 6.82
C GLY A 30 -0.39 12.14 5.38
N ASN A 31 0.02 13.23 4.76
CA ASN A 31 -0.34 13.51 3.39
C ASN A 31 0.68 12.93 2.42
N TYR A 32 0.19 12.18 1.46
CA TYR A 32 1.01 11.61 0.39
C TYR A 32 0.73 12.39 -0.88
N LEU A 33 1.75 13.07 -1.37
CA LEU A 33 1.65 13.94 -2.55
C LEU A 33 2.23 13.23 -3.74
N CYS A 34 1.42 13.11 -4.76
CA CYS A 34 1.77 12.30 -5.92
C CYS A 34 2.34 13.16 -7.04
N GLU A 35 3.26 12.59 -7.80
CA GLU A 35 3.96 13.32 -8.85
C GLU A 35 4.52 12.35 -9.89
N GLN A 36 4.77 12.89 -11.07
CA GLN A 36 5.50 12.21 -12.12
C GLN A 36 6.90 12.77 -12.20
N PRO A 37 7.88 12.05 -12.75
CA PRO A 37 9.21 12.60 -12.94
C PRO A 37 9.17 13.82 -13.86
N GLY A 38 9.98 14.81 -13.55
CA GLY A 38 10.11 15.97 -14.39
C GLY A 38 10.99 15.69 -15.62
N ASP A 39 11.03 16.66 -16.52
CA ASP A 39 11.73 16.48 -17.78
C ASP A 39 13.21 16.24 -17.64
N ALA A 40 13.81 16.77 -16.62
CA ALA A 40 15.24 16.61 -16.45
C ALA A 40 15.63 15.25 -15.93
N GLY A 41 14.66 14.41 -15.64
CA GLY A 41 14.95 13.11 -15.06
C GLY A 41 15.54 13.18 -13.67
N GLY A 42 15.49 14.35 -13.05
CA GLY A 42 16.03 14.53 -11.73
C GLY A 42 15.01 14.37 -10.64
N ALA A 43 15.31 14.96 -9.50
CA ALA A 43 14.47 14.86 -8.33
C ALA A 43 13.20 15.70 -8.43
N VAL A 44 13.16 16.65 -9.34
CA VAL A 44 12.00 17.52 -9.48
C VAL A 44 10.84 16.77 -10.08
N GLY A 45 9.71 16.76 -9.40
CA GLY A 45 8.54 16.08 -9.89
C GLY A 45 7.50 17.04 -10.41
N LEU A 46 6.66 16.55 -11.30
CA LEU A 46 5.49 17.27 -11.77
C LEU A 46 4.30 16.80 -10.96
N ARG A 47 3.72 17.69 -10.18
CA ARG A 47 2.64 17.37 -9.27
C ARG A 47 1.42 16.82 -10.01
N VAL A 48 0.84 15.76 -9.46
CA VAL A 48 -0.43 15.22 -9.94
C VAL A 48 -1.38 15.24 -8.74
N ALA A 49 -1.86 16.43 -8.44
CA ALA A 49 -2.64 16.67 -7.23
C ALA A 49 -3.90 15.81 -7.15
N SER A 50 -4.46 15.44 -8.28
CA SER A 50 -5.67 14.62 -8.30
C SER A 50 -5.42 13.20 -7.75
N GLU A 51 -4.17 12.80 -7.65
CA GLU A 51 -3.82 11.48 -7.10
C GLU A 51 -3.46 11.53 -5.62
N ASP A 52 -3.37 12.70 -5.04
CA ASP A 52 -2.97 12.84 -3.64
C ASP A 52 -3.97 12.20 -2.70
N PHE A 53 -3.48 11.73 -1.57
CA PHE A 53 -4.34 11.20 -0.51
C PHE A 53 -3.67 11.37 0.84
N GLU A 54 -4.49 11.29 1.87
CA GLU A 54 -4.03 11.35 3.24
C GLU A 54 -4.27 10.02 3.92
N ILE A 55 -3.29 9.51 4.65
CA ILE A 55 -3.49 8.36 5.51
C ILE A 55 -3.92 8.87 6.86
N VAL A 56 -5.12 8.49 7.27
CA VAL A 56 -5.73 9.01 8.49
C VAL A 56 -5.37 8.14 9.69
N ASN A 57 -5.42 6.83 9.52
CA ASN A 57 -5.08 5.89 10.59
C ASN A 57 -4.75 4.53 9.97
N ALA A 58 -4.83 3.49 10.78
CA ALA A 58 -4.32 2.17 10.43
C ALA A 58 -4.96 1.55 9.18
N ASN A 59 -6.15 1.95 8.81
CA ASN A 59 -6.82 1.34 7.67
C ASN A 59 -7.66 2.32 6.86
N THR A 60 -7.50 3.61 7.09
CA THR A 60 -8.35 4.62 6.46
C THR A 60 -7.51 5.66 5.73
N TYR A 61 -7.88 5.98 4.52
CA TYR A 61 -7.33 7.10 3.79
C TYR A 61 -8.44 8.07 3.42
N ARG A 62 -8.05 9.26 3.00
CA ARG A 62 -8.98 10.31 2.62
C ARG A 62 -8.46 11.03 1.40
N THR A 63 -9.35 11.40 0.50
CA THR A 63 -9.05 12.25 -0.65
C THR A 63 -10.06 13.38 -0.70
N ALA A 64 -9.89 14.28 -1.67
CA ALA A 64 -10.88 15.32 -1.89
C ALA A 64 -12.26 14.74 -2.23
N ALA A 65 -12.30 13.53 -2.76
CA ALA A 65 -13.56 12.89 -3.15
C ALA A 65 -14.20 12.08 -2.02
N GLY A 66 -13.50 11.86 -0.93
CA GLY A 66 -14.07 11.11 0.19
C GLY A 66 -13.07 10.17 0.84
N ARG A 67 -13.57 9.34 1.72
CA ARG A 67 -12.77 8.40 2.49
C ARG A 67 -12.83 7.01 1.90
N GLY A 68 -11.81 6.22 2.23
CA GLY A 68 -11.78 4.83 1.84
C GLY A 68 -10.93 4.02 2.79
N THR A 69 -10.78 2.77 2.47
CA THR A 69 -9.99 1.84 3.27
C THR A 69 -8.83 1.31 2.46
N TYR A 70 -7.78 0.89 3.16
CA TYR A 70 -6.62 0.30 2.52
C TYR A 70 -6.13 -0.89 3.32
N LEU A 71 -5.31 -1.70 2.66
CA LEU A 71 -4.64 -2.83 3.28
C LEU A 71 -3.19 -2.80 2.87
N LEU A 72 -2.30 -2.84 3.85
CA LEU A 72 -0.87 -2.93 3.59
C LEU A 72 -0.38 -4.30 4.02
N THR A 73 0.15 -5.07 3.07
CA THR A 73 0.71 -6.38 3.37
C THR A 73 2.14 -6.40 2.86
N GLY A 74 3.09 -6.49 3.80
CA GLY A 74 4.49 -6.33 3.44
C GLY A 74 4.69 -4.95 2.83
N ASP A 75 5.13 -4.91 1.60
CA ASP A 75 5.36 -3.65 0.89
C ASP A 75 4.32 -3.36 -0.18
N VAL A 76 3.21 -4.09 -0.18
CA VAL A 76 2.15 -3.87 -1.15
C VAL A 76 0.97 -3.20 -0.47
N LEU A 77 0.64 -2.02 -0.96
CA LEU A 77 -0.51 -1.26 -0.50
C LEU A 77 -1.65 -1.41 -1.49
N MET A 78 -2.81 -1.80 -1.01
CA MET A 78 -4.00 -1.92 -1.85
C MET A 78 -5.11 -1.07 -1.28
N MET A 79 -5.72 -0.26 -2.13
CA MET A 79 -6.90 0.52 -1.74
C MET A 79 -8.11 -0.40 -1.88
N THR A 80 -8.70 -0.75 -0.74
CA THR A 80 -9.75 -1.76 -0.69
C THR A 80 -11.15 -1.20 -0.71
N GLY A 81 -11.30 0.11 -0.65
CA GLY A 81 -12.60 0.75 -0.74
C GLY A 81 -12.44 2.24 -0.95
N GLY A 82 -13.50 2.92 -1.35
CA GLY A 82 -13.49 4.36 -1.51
C GLY A 82 -13.04 4.84 -2.87
N PRO A 83 -12.70 6.13 -2.97
CA PRO A 83 -12.41 6.75 -4.27
C PRO A 83 -11.26 6.13 -5.05
N LYS A 84 -10.32 5.51 -4.37
CA LYS A 84 -9.17 4.90 -5.04
C LYS A 84 -9.27 3.37 -5.10
N TYR A 85 -10.45 2.83 -4.93
CA TYR A 85 -10.64 1.38 -4.91
C TYR A 85 -9.92 0.70 -6.07
N GLY A 86 -9.16 -0.34 -5.75
CA GLY A 86 -8.46 -1.14 -6.74
C GLY A 86 -7.06 -0.67 -7.08
N GLN A 87 -6.68 0.52 -6.65
CA GLN A 87 -5.31 0.98 -6.89
C GLN A 87 -4.34 0.29 -5.96
N THR A 88 -3.16 -0.04 -6.48
CA THR A 88 -2.11 -0.67 -5.71
C THR A 88 -0.82 0.11 -5.84
N PHE A 89 -0.01 0.01 -4.79
CA PHE A 89 1.27 0.70 -4.70
C PHE A 89 2.30 -0.23 -4.09
N HIS A 90 3.56 -0.01 -4.43
CA HIS A 90 4.68 -0.61 -3.71
C HIS A 90 5.27 0.42 -2.77
N ARG A 91 5.47 0.02 -1.52
CA ARG A 91 6.10 0.88 -0.55
C ARG A 91 7.61 0.67 -0.59
N ASN A 92 8.34 1.71 -0.99
CA ASN A 92 9.79 1.64 -1.01
C ASN A 92 10.38 1.95 0.36
N ASN A 93 9.72 2.84 1.10
CA ASN A 93 10.06 3.11 2.48
C ASN A 93 8.86 3.81 3.12
N ASN A 94 8.99 4.23 4.37
CA ASN A 94 7.85 4.79 5.10
C ASN A 94 7.30 6.09 4.51
N SER A 95 7.99 6.68 3.58
CA SER A 95 7.58 7.95 3.00
C SER A 95 7.50 7.93 1.49
N PHE A 96 7.63 6.77 0.87
CA PHE A 96 7.70 6.71 -0.59
C PHE A 96 6.91 5.53 -1.12
N LEU A 97 5.92 5.82 -1.95
CA LEU A 97 5.10 4.82 -2.59
C LEU A 97 5.21 4.96 -4.10
N ARG A 98 5.24 3.84 -4.81
CA ARG A 98 5.22 3.81 -6.27
C ARG A 98 3.93 3.15 -6.72
N ARG A 99 3.17 3.83 -7.58
CA ARG A 99 1.94 3.25 -8.10
C ARG A 99 2.24 2.05 -8.97
N SER A 100 1.48 0.99 -8.78
CA SER A 100 1.60 -0.21 -9.61
C SER A 100 0.52 -0.21 -10.68
N ASP A 101 0.80 -0.86 -11.81
CA ASP A 101 -0.21 -1.04 -12.83
C ASP A 101 -0.98 -2.35 -12.57
N ALA A 102 -1.87 -2.70 -13.48
CA ALA A 102 -2.74 -3.86 -13.31
C ALA A 102 -1.96 -5.18 -13.21
N SER A 103 -0.75 -5.22 -13.76
CA SER A 103 0.07 -6.42 -13.69
C SER A 103 0.96 -6.46 -12.45
N GLY A 104 0.94 -5.42 -11.64
CA GLY A 104 1.77 -5.33 -10.47
C GLY A 104 3.12 -4.68 -10.70
N ALA A 105 3.39 -4.21 -11.91
CA ALA A 105 4.65 -3.56 -12.21
C ALA A 105 4.58 -2.09 -11.81
N ASP A 106 5.71 -1.54 -11.39
CA ASP A 106 5.77 -0.15 -10.99
C ASP A 106 5.57 0.78 -12.18
N THR A 107 4.79 1.83 -11.96
CA THR A 107 4.65 2.91 -12.93
C THR A 107 5.58 4.05 -12.54
N THR A 108 5.53 5.13 -13.30
CA THR A 108 6.34 6.31 -12.99
C THR A 108 5.71 7.20 -11.93
N LEU A 109 4.45 6.99 -11.62
CA LEU A 109 3.78 7.81 -10.59
C LEU A 109 4.29 7.41 -9.21
N ARG A 110 4.71 8.40 -8.45
CA ARG A 110 5.17 8.18 -7.08
C ARG A 110 4.43 9.11 -6.14
N CYS A 111 4.22 8.66 -4.92
CA CYS A 111 3.56 9.47 -3.90
C CYS A 111 4.46 9.53 -2.69
N VAL A 112 4.80 10.73 -2.29
CA VAL A 112 5.78 10.98 -1.23
C VAL A 112 5.07 11.59 -0.05
N ARG A 113 5.32 11.03 1.12
CA ARG A 113 4.72 11.52 2.35
C ARG A 113 5.35 12.86 2.71
N ARG A 114 4.49 13.84 2.89
CA ARG A 114 4.94 15.16 3.28
C ARG A 114 5.08 15.20 4.80
N VAL A 115 6.27 15.48 5.26
CA VAL A 115 6.53 15.63 6.68
C VAL A 115 6.56 17.12 6.97
N LEU A 116 5.66 17.55 7.83
CA LEU A 116 5.65 18.95 8.24
C LEU A 116 6.66 19.12 9.35
N ASN A 117 7.61 19.99 9.08
CA ASN A 117 8.64 20.28 10.03
C ASN A 117 8.24 21.52 10.80
N ASN A 118 7.89 21.37 12.04
CA ASN A 118 7.37 22.45 12.82
C ASN A 118 8.40 23.18 13.66
N SER A 119 9.60 22.92 13.42
CA SER A 119 10.63 23.57 14.24
C SER A 119 10.85 25.02 13.89
#